data_1eafa2f180356ef702eaa1df329b01c4
#
_entry.id   1eafa2f180356ef702eaa1df329b01c4
#
_cell.length_a   1.000
_cell.length_b   1.000
_cell.length_c   1.000
_cell.angle_alpha   90.00
_cell.angle_beta   90.00
_cell.angle_gamma   90.00
#
_symmetry.space_group_name_H-M   'P 1'
#
loop_
_entity.id
_entity.type
_entity.pdbx_description
1 polymer ?
#
loop_
_entity_poly.entity_id
_entity_poly.type
_entity_poly.pdbx_seq_one_letter_code
_entity_poly.pdbx_strand_id
1 'polypeptide(L)'
;IYSPQQITGVSGIDLGDNLFTVSSKDTLNKLKAKLPFIETVKFKRILPDTLKVTVSDAEKYACYKSGDKYYTVSSQGWVLEETSEPSENVFLIISKSAELTVGKAVRYKNENEKQKTQEIIKYLNAQKISIDYIDVSDDIDLKAGVEGRFIAEFGTDSYLEAKIKHLKSMTETIEEGKSGQI
;
A
#
# COMPACT_ATOMS: atom_id res chain seq x y z
N ILE A 1 7.36 -15.89 5.10
CA ILE A 1 7.28 -16.00 3.62
C ILE A 1 8.64 -16.42 3.06
N TYR A 2 9.78 -15.84 3.49
CA TYR A 2 11.12 -16.15 2.99
C TYR A 2 11.94 -16.96 4.00
N SER A 3 12.76 -17.90 3.50
CA SER A 3 13.68 -18.66 4.35
C SER A 3 14.87 -17.81 4.82
N PRO A 4 15.51 -18.18 5.95
CA PRO A 4 16.74 -17.50 6.41
C PRO A 4 17.84 -17.47 5.34
N GLN A 5 17.98 -18.55 4.56
CA GLN A 5 18.97 -18.66 3.48
C GLN A 5 18.71 -17.67 2.35
N GLN A 6 17.43 -17.47 1.95
CA GLN A 6 17.06 -16.49 0.96
C GLN A 6 17.37 -15.07 1.45
N ILE A 7 17.04 -14.77 2.70
CA ILE A 7 17.30 -13.45 3.31
C ILE A 7 18.82 -13.19 3.38
N THR A 8 19.60 -14.15 3.88
CA THR A 8 21.07 -14.01 3.97
C THR A 8 21.69 -13.81 2.59
N GLY A 9 21.30 -14.63 1.59
CA GLY A 9 21.87 -14.55 0.24
C GLY A 9 21.59 -13.23 -0.49
N VAL A 10 20.52 -12.48 -0.09
CA VAL A 10 20.17 -11.19 -0.67
C VAL A 10 20.63 -10.01 0.19
N SER A 11 20.87 -10.21 1.47
CA SER A 11 21.17 -9.15 2.43
C SER A 11 22.43 -8.35 2.08
N GLY A 12 23.40 -8.99 1.44
CA GLY A 12 24.74 -8.45 1.19
C GLY A 12 25.56 -8.30 2.47
N ILE A 13 25.33 -9.20 3.44
CA ILE A 13 26.08 -9.31 4.69
C ILE A 13 26.81 -10.65 4.66
N ASP A 14 28.13 -10.61 4.73
CA ASP A 14 28.98 -11.79 4.70
C ASP A 14 29.68 -12.05 6.05
N LEU A 15 30.08 -13.29 6.25
CA LEU A 15 30.90 -13.65 7.41
C LEU A 15 32.26 -12.94 7.33
N GLY A 16 32.62 -12.24 8.41
CA GLY A 16 33.84 -11.44 8.48
C GLY A 16 33.62 -9.96 8.26
N ASP A 17 32.41 -9.56 7.88
CA ASP A 17 32.06 -8.13 7.76
C ASP A 17 32.17 -7.42 9.13
N ASN A 18 32.57 -6.16 9.08
CA ASN A 18 32.62 -5.35 10.28
C ASN A 18 31.19 -5.01 10.73
N LEU A 19 30.80 -5.51 11.90
CA LEU A 19 29.44 -5.33 12.46
C LEU A 19 29.00 -3.87 12.57
N PHE A 20 29.93 -2.93 12.68
CA PHE A 20 29.62 -1.51 12.85
C PHE A 20 29.40 -0.77 11.53
N THR A 21 29.88 -1.32 10.42
CA THR A 21 29.71 -0.73 9.08
C THR A 21 28.44 -1.21 8.37
N VAL A 22 27.82 -2.31 8.81
CA VAL A 22 26.60 -2.84 8.23
C VAL A 22 25.40 -1.91 8.52
N SER A 23 24.75 -1.45 7.44
CA SER A 23 23.60 -0.53 7.49
C SER A 23 22.29 -1.30 7.35
N SER A 24 21.39 -1.15 8.32
CA SER A 24 20.03 -1.75 8.23
C SER A 24 19.21 -1.15 7.11
N LYS A 25 19.38 0.15 6.79
CA LYS A 25 18.68 0.81 5.70
C LYS A 25 19.09 0.29 4.33
N ASP A 26 20.40 0.11 4.10
CA ASP A 26 20.89 -0.39 2.82
C ASP A 26 20.54 -1.86 2.64
N THR A 27 20.62 -2.66 3.71
CA THR A 27 20.16 -4.05 3.71
C THR A 27 18.65 -4.13 3.42
N LEU A 28 17.82 -3.30 4.04
CA LEU A 28 16.40 -3.26 3.76
C LEU A 28 16.11 -2.94 2.29
N ASN A 29 16.79 -1.96 1.71
CA ASN A 29 16.61 -1.60 0.30
C ASN A 29 17.00 -2.76 -0.64
N LYS A 30 18.10 -3.46 -0.36
CA LYS A 30 18.52 -4.64 -1.13
C LYS A 30 17.50 -5.78 -1.03
N LEU A 31 17.01 -6.03 0.19
CA LEU A 31 16.03 -7.07 0.44
C LEU A 31 14.71 -6.75 -0.24
N LYS A 32 14.13 -5.57 -0.04
CA LYS A 32 12.85 -5.15 -0.67
C LYS A 32 12.89 -5.25 -2.20
N ALA A 33 14.03 -4.97 -2.82
CA ALA A 33 14.17 -5.03 -4.28
C ALA A 33 14.04 -6.46 -4.84
N LYS A 34 14.41 -7.49 -4.09
CA LYS A 34 14.40 -8.89 -4.52
C LYS A 34 13.44 -9.78 -3.73
N LEU A 35 13.08 -9.37 -2.53
CA LEU A 35 12.17 -10.03 -1.62
C LEU A 35 11.11 -9.01 -1.17
N PRO A 36 10.15 -8.63 -2.04
CA PRO A 36 9.28 -7.48 -1.84
C PRO A 36 8.41 -7.56 -0.58
N PHE A 37 8.08 -8.77 -0.11
CA PHE A 37 7.30 -8.98 1.10
C PHE A 37 8.08 -8.76 2.41
N ILE A 38 9.28 -8.18 2.38
CA ILE A 38 9.97 -7.74 3.59
C ILE A 38 9.58 -6.30 3.90
N GLU A 39 8.96 -6.06 5.06
CA GLU A 39 8.54 -4.73 5.50
C GLU A 39 9.64 -4.01 6.26
N THR A 40 10.23 -4.66 7.27
CA THR A 40 11.27 -4.05 8.10
C THR A 40 12.45 -4.97 8.32
N VAL A 41 13.62 -4.37 8.57
CA VAL A 41 14.83 -5.06 9.01
C VAL A 41 15.37 -4.37 10.26
N LYS A 42 15.61 -5.14 11.32
CA LYS A 42 16.20 -4.66 12.57
C LYS A 42 17.48 -5.42 12.87
N PHE A 43 18.52 -4.70 13.26
CA PHE A 43 19.81 -5.25 13.66
C PHE A 43 19.99 -5.18 15.16
N LYS A 44 20.43 -6.31 15.75
CA LYS A 44 20.95 -6.36 17.12
C LYS A 44 22.37 -6.92 17.07
N ARG A 45 23.34 -6.07 17.45
CA ARG A 45 24.73 -6.46 17.55
C ARG A 45 24.99 -7.11 18.91
N ILE A 46 25.52 -8.31 18.89
CA ILE A 46 25.89 -9.09 20.06
C ILE A 46 27.42 -9.29 19.99
N LEU A 47 28.13 -8.53 20.78
CA LEU A 47 29.60 -8.58 20.78
C LEU A 47 30.10 -9.94 21.30
N PRO A 48 31.26 -10.43 20.80
CA PRO A 48 32.21 -9.69 19.96
C PRO A 48 31.89 -9.74 18.43
N ASP A 49 31.13 -10.73 17.93
CA ASP A 49 31.17 -11.14 16.53
C ASP A 49 29.81 -11.48 15.90
N THR A 50 28.71 -11.30 16.61
CA THR A 50 27.39 -11.76 16.15
C THR A 50 26.48 -10.61 15.77
N LEU A 51 25.87 -10.69 14.57
CA LEU A 51 24.79 -9.80 14.12
C LEU A 51 23.47 -10.57 14.01
N LYS A 52 22.52 -10.27 14.91
CA LYS A 52 21.18 -10.79 14.81
C LYS A 52 20.34 -9.89 13.88
N VAL A 53 19.88 -10.44 12.78
CA VAL A 53 18.97 -9.78 11.82
C VAL A 53 17.54 -10.27 12.06
N THR A 54 16.63 -9.36 12.32
CA THR A 54 15.19 -9.66 12.45
C THR A 54 14.47 -8.95 11.32
N VAL A 55 13.64 -9.69 10.60
CA VAL A 55 12.81 -9.17 9.52
C VAL A 55 11.33 -9.31 9.90
N SER A 56 10.48 -8.42 9.38
CA SER A 56 9.03 -8.57 9.42
C SER A 56 8.48 -8.62 8.00
N ASP A 57 7.40 -9.39 7.81
CA ASP A 57 6.72 -9.49 6.54
C ASP A 57 5.82 -8.27 6.30
N ALA A 58 5.69 -7.87 5.03
CA ALA A 58 4.76 -6.86 4.58
C ALA A 58 3.38 -7.48 4.37
N GLU A 59 2.35 -6.79 4.81
CA GLU A 59 0.96 -7.16 4.58
C GLU A 59 0.44 -6.51 3.30
N LYS A 60 -0.41 -7.24 2.56
CA LYS A 60 -1.15 -6.72 1.42
C LYS A 60 -2.15 -5.68 1.92
N TYR A 61 -2.20 -4.52 1.28
CA TYR A 61 -3.05 -3.42 1.72
C TYR A 61 -4.01 -2.93 0.63
N ALA A 62 -3.51 -2.71 -0.57
CA ALA A 62 -4.29 -2.26 -1.70
C ALA A 62 -3.77 -2.91 -2.99
N CYS A 63 -4.55 -2.81 -4.06
CA CYS A 63 -4.22 -3.34 -5.37
C CYS A 63 -4.41 -2.25 -6.43
N TYR A 64 -3.44 -2.04 -7.30
CA TYR A 64 -3.56 -1.18 -8.48
C TYR A 64 -3.86 -2.02 -9.70
N LYS A 65 -4.73 -1.52 -10.59
CA LYS A 65 -4.92 -2.08 -11.92
C LYS A 65 -4.11 -1.28 -12.95
N SER A 66 -3.32 -1.97 -13.76
CA SER A 66 -2.58 -1.37 -14.88
C SER A 66 -2.65 -2.28 -16.10
N GLY A 67 -3.44 -1.91 -17.11
CA GLY A 67 -3.79 -2.78 -18.23
C GLY A 67 -4.53 -4.04 -17.74
N ASP A 68 -4.04 -5.20 -18.15
CA ASP A 68 -4.60 -6.51 -17.77
C ASP A 68 -3.95 -7.11 -16.50
N LYS A 69 -3.13 -6.32 -15.80
CA LYS A 69 -2.39 -6.77 -14.62
C LYS A 69 -2.79 -6.02 -13.37
N TYR A 70 -2.60 -6.68 -12.25
CA TYR A 70 -2.82 -6.15 -10.92
C TYR A 70 -1.52 -6.12 -10.12
N TYR A 71 -1.32 -5.06 -9.36
CA TYR A 71 -0.12 -4.85 -8.55
C TYR A 71 -0.53 -4.63 -7.10
N THR A 72 -0.24 -5.60 -6.26
CA THR A 72 -0.53 -5.51 -4.83
C THR A 72 0.55 -4.69 -4.13
N VAL A 73 0.12 -3.79 -3.24
CA VAL A 73 1.02 -2.91 -2.49
C VAL A 73 0.82 -3.04 -0.98
N SER A 74 1.87 -2.75 -0.23
CA SER A 74 1.81 -2.62 1.23
C SER A 74 1.21 -1.27 1.63
N SER A 75 0.86 -1.11 2.92
CA SER A 75 0.39 0.16 3.50
C SER A 75 1.39 1.32 3.34
N GLN A 76 2.68 1.01 3.14
CA GLN A 76 3.73 2.00 2.86
C GLN A 76 3.88 2.32 1.36
N GLY A 77 3.00 1.77 0.51
CA GLY A 77 3.04 1.97 -0.94
C GLY A 77 4.20 1.24 -1.63
N TRP A 78 4.64 0.11 -1.10
CA TRP A 78 5.66 -0.74 -1.74
C TRP A 78 4.99 -1.82 -2.57
N VAL A 79 5.38 -1.99 -3.84
CA VAL A 79 4.80 -2.99 -4.75
C VAL A 79 5.35 -4.37 -4.38
N LEU A 80 4.47 -5.25 -3.95
CA LEU A 80 4.78 -6.58 -3.42
C LEU A 80 4.82 -7.63 -4.51
N GLU A 81 3.81 -7.63 -5.39
CA GLU A 81 3.64 -8.64 -6.43
C GLU A 81 2.87 -8.09 -7.63
N GLU A 82 2.99 -8.77 -8.76
CA GLU A 82 2.21 -8.60 -9.99
C GLU A 82 1.41 -9.88 -10.24
N THR A 83 0.10 -9.76 -10.50
CA THR A 83 -0.82 -10.89 -10.71
C THR A 83 -1.74 -10.61 -11.89
N SER A 84 -2.38 -11.68 -12.44
CA SER A 84 -3.43 -11.56 -13.47
C SER A 84 -4.81 -11.25 -12.90
N GLU A 85 -4.99 -11.46 -11.59
CA GLU A 85 -6.25 -11.23 -10.88
C GLU A 85 -5.99 -10.37 -9.64
N PRO A 86 -7.00 -9.62 -9.16
CA PRO A 86 -6.85 -8.81 -7.96
C PRO A 86 -6.62 -9.68 -6.73
N SER A 87 -5.76 -9.24 -5.82
CA SER A 87 -5.56 -9.93 -4.55
C SER A 87 -6.82 -9.85 -3.69
N GLU A 88 -7.11 -10.94 -2.97
CA GLU A 88 -8.23 -10.98 -2.03
C GLU A 88 -8.01 -10.07 -0.81
N ASN A 89 -9.10 -9.60 -0.23
CA ASN A 89 -9.13 -8.80 1.00
C ASN A 89 -8.33 -7.49 0.95
N VAL A 90 -8.18 -6.91 -0.23
CA VAL A 90 -7.60 -5.59 -0.45
C VAL A 90 -8.50 -4.76 -1.36
N PHE A 91 -8.50 -3.44 -1.19
CA PHE A 91 -9.27 -2.56 -2.08
C PHE A 91 -8.48 -2.20 -3.35
N LEU A 92 -9.21 -1.85 -4.40
CA LEU A 92 -8.63 -1.47 -5.68
C LEU A 92 -8.36 0.04 -5.73
N ILE A 93 -7.23 0.44 -6.31
CA ILE A 93 -6.92 1.83 -6.65
C ILE A 93 -6.83 1.95 -8.16
N ILE A 94 -7.66 2.82 -8.73
CA ILE A 94 -7.69 3.15 -10.15
C ILE A 94 -6.96 4.49 -10.33
N SER A 95 -5.85 4.46 -11.03
CA SER A 95 -4.93 5.58 -11.24
C SER A 95 -4.39 5.55 -12.66
N LYS A 96 -4.26 6.72 -13.30
CA LYS A 96 -3.65 6.88 -14.62
C LYS A 96 -2.16 7.20 -14.56
N SER A 97 -1.69 7.72 -13.43
CA SER A 97 -0.32 8.21 -13.29
C SER A 97 0.60 7.33 -12.46
N ALA A 98 0.07 6.27 -11.81
CA ALA A 98 0.86 5.36 -11.00
C ALA A 98 1.80 4.50 -11.87
N GLU A 99 3.10 4.55 -11.56
CA GLU A 99 4.12 3.66 -12.10
C GLU A 99 4.41 2.54 -11.10
N LEU A 100 4.21 1.30 -11.54
CA LEU A 100 4.22 0.11 -10.71
C LEU A 100 5.37 -0.81 -11.13
N THR A 101 6.27 -1.11 -10.22
CA THR A 101 7.36 -2.06 -10.44
C THR A 101 7.56 -2.88 -9.17
N VAL A 102 7.46 -4.20 -9.26
CA VAL A 102 7.66 -5.10 -8.12
C VAL A 102 9.03 -4.83 -7.45
N GLY A 103 9.04 -4.77 -6.14
CA GLY A 103 10.22 -4.46 -5.35
C GLY A 103 10.61 -2.98 -5.31
N LYS A 104 9.72 -2.08 -5.74
CA LYS A 104 9.90 -0.62 -5.65
C LYS A 104 8.68 0.05 -5.02
N ALA A 105 8.88 1.26 -4.50
CA ALA A 105 7.77 2.10 -4.09
C ALA A 105 6.96 2.55 -5.31
N VAL A 106 5.64 2.65 -5.15
CA VAL A 106 4.76 3.26 -6.16
C VAL A 106 5.24 4.68 -6.44
N ARG A 107 5.40 5.00 -7.70
CA ARG A 107 5.68 6.36 -8.16
C ARG A 107 4.48 6.90 -8.90
N TYR A 108 4.25 8.18 -8.81
CA TYR A 108 3.22 8.86 -9.57
C TYR A 108 3.87 9.88 -10.51
N LYS A 109 3.45 9.91 -11.77
CA LYS A 109 3.82 10.98 -12.71
C LYS A 109 3.13 12.30 -12.36
N ASN A 110 1.94 12.20 -11.73
CA ASN A 110 1.16 13.32 -11.25
C ASN A 110 1.14 13.33 -9.72
N GLU A 111 1.85 14.28 -9.11
CA GLU A 111 1.93 14.40 -7.63
C GLU A 111 0.57 14.76 -7.01
N ASN A 112 -0.30 15.47 -7.76
CA ASN A 112 -1.64 15.81 -7.31
C ASN A 112 -2.51 14.55 -7.15
N GLU A 113 -2.45 13.62 -8.13
CA GLU A 113 -3.15 12.34 -8.04
C GLU A 113 -2.67 11.49 -6.85
N LYS A 114 -1.36 11.48 -6.59
CA LYS A 114 -0.80 10.84 -5.40
C LYS A 114 -1.35 11.43 -4.11
N GLN A 115 -1.37 12.76 -4.00
CA GLN A 115 -1.88 13.46 -2.83
C GLN A 115 -3.36 13.12 -2.59
N LYS A 116 -4.19 13.18 -3.63
CA LYS A 116 -5.61 12.82 -3.57
C LYS A 116 -5.81 11.37 -3.12
N THR A 117 -5.05 10.43 -3.67
CA THR A 117 -5.09 9.02 -3.26
C THR A 117 -4.83 8.88 -1.75
N GLN A 118 -3.78 9.53 -1.25
CA GLN A 118 -3.42 9.47 0.16
C GLN A 118 -4.47 10.13 1.07
N GLU A 119 -5.05 11.25 0.65
CA GLU A 119 -6.08 11.96 1.41
C GLU A 119 -7.39 11.16 1.49
N ILE A 120 -7.86 10.61 0.36
CA ILE A 120 -9.07 9.77 0.36
C ILE A 120 -8.90 8.58 1.30
N ILE A 121 -7.79 7.84 1.18
CA ILE A 121 -7.49 6.69 2.06
C ILE A 121 -7.45 7.13 3.52
N LYS A 122 -6.76 8.22 3.83
CA LYS A 122 -6.64 8.77 5.17
C LYS A 122 -8.01 9.08 5.79
N TYR A 123 -8.86 9.79 5.04
CA TYR A 123 -10.15 10.23 5.55
C TYR A 123 -11.15 9.08 5.67
N LEU A 124 -11.21 8.14 4.70
CA LEU A 124 -12.06 6.95 4.79
C LEU A 124 -11.66 6.08 5.99
N ASN A 125 -10.36 5.84 6.18
CA ASN A 125 -9.86 5.09 7.33
C ASN A 125 -10.16 5.79 8.67
N ALA A 126 -10.04 7.12 8.73
CA ALA A 126 -10.35 7.89 9.93
C ALA A 126 -11.84 7.76 10.33
N GLN A 127 -12.73 7.61 9.37
CA GLN A 127 -14.16 7.36 9.59
C GLN A 127 -14.50 5.87 9.73
N LYS A 128 -13.52 4.97 9.64
CA LYS A 128 -13.69 3.50 9.66
C LYS A 128 -14.68 3.01 8.61
N ILE A 129 -14.67 3.62 7.43
CA ILE A 129 -15.45 3.21 6.27
C ILE A 129 -14.68 2.11 5.54
N SER A 130 -15.33 0.98 5.28
CA SER A 130 -14.76 -0.09 4.46
C SER A 130 -14.62 0.37 3.02
N ILE A 131 -13.44 0.18 2.42
CA ILE A 131 -13.11 0.63 1.07
C ILE A 131 -13.12 -0.59 0.15
N ASP A 132 -13.89 -0.53 -0.93
CA ASP A 132 -13.90 -1.54 -1.99
C ASP A 132 -12.97 -1.13 -3.13
N TYR A 133 -13.08 0.13 -3.56
CA TYR A 133 -12.16 0.75 -4.52
C TYR A 133 -12.10 2.27 -4.35
N ILE A 134 -11.04 2.86 -4.92
CA ILE A 134 -10.86 4.31 -5.06
C ILE A 134 -10.51 4.60 -6.51
N ASP A 135 -11.21 5.55 -7.14
CA ASP A 135 -10.87 6.06 -8.47
C ASP A 135 -10.41 7.51 -8.39
N VAL A 136 -9.15 7.71 -8.69
CA VAL A 136 -8.47 9.02 -8.73
C VAL A 136 -7.97 9.36 -10.13
N SER A 137 -8.44 8.62 -11.13
CA SER A 137 -7.99 8.78 -12.51
C SER A 137 -8.50 10.06 -13.18
N ASP A 138 -9.54 10.69 -12.62
CA ASP A 138 -10.06 11.97 -13.07
C ASP A 138 -10.03 12.99 -11.94
N ASP A 139 -9.42 14.15 -12.19
CA ASP A 139 -9.21 15.22 -11.20
C ASP A 139 -10.52 15.91 -10.74
N ILE A 140 -11.58 15.81 -11.55
CA ILE A 140 -12.88 16.44 -11.28
C ILE A 140 -13.99 15.43 -10.99
N ASP A 141 -13.66 14.13 -10.99
CA ASP A 141 -14.63 13.05 -10.78
C ASP A 141 -14.06 11.94 -9.89
N LEU A 142 -13.63 12.34 -8.69
CA LEU A 142 -13.11 11.39 -7.69
C LEU A 142 -14.25 10.52 -7.15
N LYS A 143 -14.04 9.21 -7.07
CA LYS A 143 -15.02 8.23 -6.59
C LYS A 143 -14.42 7.21 -5.65
N ALA A 144 -15.27 6.62 -4.82
CA ALA A 144 -14.94 5.43 -4.05
C ALA A 144 -16.14 4.48 -3.95
N GLY A 145 -15.87 3.17 -4.12
CA GLY A 145 -16.79 2.13 -3.69
C GLY A 145 -16.58 1.88 -2.20
N VAL A 146 -17.65 1.84 -1.43
CA VAL A 146 -17.57 1.70 0.01
C VAL A 146 -18.65 0.77 0.55
N GLU A 147 -18.30 0.05 1.65
CA GLU A 147 -19.20 -0.84 2.40
C GLU A 147 -19.80 -1.98 1.56
N GLY A 148 -19.22 -2.29 0.38
CA GLY A 148 -19.75 -3.26 -0.57
C GLY A 148 -21.11 -2.88 -1.18
N ARG A 149 -21.61 -1.66 -0.96
CA ARG A 149 -22.97 -1.23 -1.28
C ARG A 149 -23.07 0.09 -2.02
N PHE A 150 -22.16 1.01 -1.79
CA PHE A 150 -22.31 2.39 -2.24
C PHE A 150 -21.18 2.81 -3.16
N ILE A 151 -21.51 3.65 -4.13
CA ILE A 151 -20.55 4.43 -4.90
C ILE A 151 -20.68 5.88 -4.44
N ALA A 152 -19.64 6.35 -3.75
CA ALA A 152 -19.54 7.74 -3.33
C ALA A 152 -18.85 8.56 -4.43
N GLU A 153 -19.55 9.59 -4.95
CA GLU A 153 -19.04 10.52 -5.94
C GLU A 153 -18.63 11.83 -5.26
N PHE A 154 -17.32 12.01 -5.09
CA PHE A 154 -16.79 13.22 -4.43
C PHE A 154 -16.64 14.40 -5.39
N GLY A 155 -16.60 14.15 -6.70
CA GLY A 155 -16.25 15.17 -7.68
C GLY A 155 -14.79 15.65 -7.48
N THR A 156 -14.60 16.94 -7.21
CA THR A 156 -13.26 17.47 -6.93
C THR A 156 -12.82 17.18 -5.49
N ASP A 157 -11.52 17.35 -5.21
CA ASP A 157 -10.90 17.21 -3.88
C ASP A 157 -11.29 18.32 -2.87
N SER A 158 -11.98 19.36 -3.33
CA SER A 158 -12.42 20.46 -2.47
C SER A 158 -13.33 19.93 -1.35
N TYR A 159 -12.98 20.24 -0.10
CA TYR A 159 -13.71 19.83 1.11
C TYR A 159 -13.86 18.31 1.27
N LEU A 160 -12.90 17.52 0.77
CA LEU A 160 -12.94 16.06 0.76
C LEU A 160 -13.18 15.46 2.14
N GLU A 161 -12.52 15.98 3.18
CA GLU A 161 -12.73 15.52 4.56
C GLU A 161 -14.19 15.68 5.02
N ALA A 162 -14.81 16.82 4.72
CA ALA A 162 -16.20 17.08 5.08
C ALA A 162 -17.16 16.15 4.30
N LYS A 163 -16.91 15.94 3.01
CA LYS A 163 -17.68 15.02 2.16
C LYS A 163 -17.63 13.58 2.70
N ILE A 164 -16.45 13.10 3.07
CA ILE A 164 -16.27 11.75 3.62
C ILE A 164 -16.93 11.63 5.02
N LYS A 165 -16.89 12.67 5.84
CA LYS A 165 -17.62 12.69 7.11
C LYS A 165 -19.13 12.62 6.91
N HIS A 166 -19.66 13.35 5.91
CA HIS A 166 -21.06 13.24 5.53
C HIS A 166 -21.43 11.86 5.02
N LEU A 167 -20.60 11.27 4.14
CA LEU A 167 -20.77 9.91 3.65
C LEU A 167 -20.97 8.91 4.81
N LYS A 168 -20.15 8.99 5.87
CA LYS A 168 -20.30 8.13 7.05
C LYS A 168 -21.69 8.25 7.67
N SER A 169 -22.17 9.47 7.88
CA SER A 169 -23.52 9.69 8.44
C SER A 169 -24.64 9.15 7.52
N MET A 170 -24.47 9.26 6.20
CA MET A 170 -25.42 8.72 5.23
C MET A 170 -25.43 7.20 5.23
N THR A 171 -24.27 6.54 5.21
CA THR A 171 -24.19 5.07 5.19
C THR A 171 -24.76 4.44 6.47
N GLU A 172 -24.67 5.13 7.61
CA GLU A 172 -25.28 4.69 8.87
C GLU A 172 -26.80 4.86 8.95
N THR A 173 -27.35 5.77 8.13
CA THR A 173 -28.81 6.07 8.13
C THR A 173 -29.56 5.21 7.12
N ILE A 174 -28.88 4.72 6.08
CA ILE A 174 -29.52 3.92 5.03
C ILE A 174 -29.72 2.49 5.53
N GLU A 175 -30.98 2.00 5.37
CA GLU A 175 -31.37 0.64 5.79
C GLU A 175 -30.45 -0.44 5.21
N GLU A 176 -30.21 -1.50 5.98
CA GLU A 176 -29.47 -2.68 5.52
C GLU A 176 -30.12 -3.28 4.25
N GLY A 177 -29.26 -3.67 3.29
CA GLY A 177 -29.68 -4.26 2.03
C GLY A 177 -29.98 -3.27 0.90
N LYS A 178 -30.00 -1.95 1.16
CA LYS A 178 -30.03 -0.94 0.08
C LYS A 178 -28.61 -0.62 -0.41
N SER A 179 -28.50 -0.43 -1.72
CA SER A 179 -27.25 -0.04 -2.40
C SER A 179 -27.54 1.10 -3.37
N GLY A 180 -26.56 1.88 -3.75
CA GLY A 180 -26.71 2.97 -4.71
C GLY A 180 -25.56 3.95 -4.75
N GLN A 181 -25.80 5.05 -5.43
CA GLN A 181 -24.87 6.16 -5.58
C GLN A 181 -25.22 7.26 -4.57
N ILE A 182 -24.21 7.84 -3.97
CA ILE A 182 -24.28 8.90 -2.95
C ILE A 182 -23.35 10.05 -3.31
#